data_31dc1c2c4c23a1f79b114e657345da9c
#
_entry.id   31dc1c2c4c23a1f79b114e657345da9c
#
_cell.length_a   1.000
_cell.length_b   1.000
_cell.length_c   1.000
_cell.angle_alpha   90.00
_cell.angle_beta   90.00
_cell.angle_gamma   90.00
#
_symmetry.space_group_name_H-M   'P 1'
#
loop_
_entity.id
_entity.type
_entity.pdbx_description
1 polymer ?
#
loop_
_entity_poly.entity_id
_entity_poly.type
_entity_poly.pdbx_seq_one_letter_code
_entity_poly.pdbx_strand_id
1 'polypeptide(L)'
;MGILDSFSLQGKVALVTGASYGIGFAIANGLSEAGATIVFNDINQELVDKGLAAYKEAGIEAHGYVCDVTNEEQVQALVAKVKEEVGVIDILVNNAGIIRRTPMLEMSAAEFRKVVDVDLNAPFIVSKAVLPGMIERGHGKIINICSMMSELG
;
A
#
# COMPACT_ATOMS: atom_id res chain seq x y z
N MET A 1 -18.55 18.49 -18.02
CA MET A 1 -17.95 17.54 -17.05
C MET A 1 -19.07 16.67 -16.50
N GLY A 2 -19.07 15.39 -16.84
CA GLY A 2 -20.07 14.44 -16.32
C GLY A 2 -19.76 14.04 -14.89
N ILE A 3 -20.71 13.43 -14.18
CA ILE A 3 -20.50 12.98 -12.79
C ILE A 3 -19.34 11.98 -12.69
N LEU A 4 -19.13 11.15 -13.70
CA LEU A 4 -18.04 10.17 -13.72
C LEU A 4 -16.65 10.83 -13.80
N ASP A 5 -16.55 12.01 -14.44
CA ASP A 5 -15.28 12.74 -14.52
C ASP A 5 -14.78 13.19 -13.12
N SER A 6 -15.69 13.39 -12.17
CA SER A 6 -15.36 13.73 -10.79
C SER A 6 -14.69 12.61 -9.99
N PHE A 7 -14.79 11.36 -10.47
CA PHE A 7 -14.12 10.20 -9.91
C PHE A 7 -12.81 9.85 -10.61
N SER A 8 -12.44 10.60 -11.66
CA SER A 8 -11.19 10.36 -12.40
C SER A 8 -9.97 10.55 -11.51
N LEU A 9 -9.05 9.59 -11.56
CA LEU A 9 -7.75 9.62 -10.92
C LEU A 9 -6.61 9.87 -11.93
N GLN A 10 -6.96 10.40 -13.11
CA GLN A 10 -5.98 10.69 -14.15
C GLN A 10 -4.87 11.62 -13.62
N GLY A 11 -3.61 11.20 -13.81
CA GLY A 11 -2.44 11.92 -13.34
C GLY A 11 -2.17 11.82 -11.83
N LYS A 12 -2.88 10.93 -11.11
CA LYS A 12 -2.63 10.63 -9.70
C LYS A 12 -1.74 9.41 -9.55
N VAL A 13 -0.82 9.46 -8.59
CA VAL A 13 0.04 8.32 -8.21
C VAL A 13 -0.54 7.68 -6.95
N ALA A 14 -0.84 6.39 -7.02
CA ALA A 14 -1.38 5.61 -5.92
C ALA A 14 -0.36 4.55 -5.45
N LEU A 15 0.07 4.64 -4.20
CA LEU A 15 0.86 3.61 -3.53
C LEU A 15 -0.06 2.68 -2.74
N VAL A 16 -0.04 1.39 -3.07
CA VAL A 16 -0.78 0.34 -2.34
C VAL A 16 0.22 -0.63 -1.72
N THR A 17 0.27 -0.70 -0.39
CA THR A 17 1.23 -1.58 0.30
C THR A 17 0.75 -3.03 0.31
N GLY A 18 1.68 -3.99 0.13
CA GLY A 18 1.37 -5.43 0.13
C GLY A 18 0.41 -5.82 -1.01
N ALA A 19 0.60 -5.27 -2.21
CA ALA A 19 -0.37 -5.39 -3.30
C ALA A 19 0.11 -6.26 -4.47
N SER A 20 1.01 -7.20 -4.23
CA SER A 20 1.40 -8.20 -5.22
C SER A 20 0.27 -9.18 -5.56
N TYR A 21 -0.71 -9.34 -4.69
CA TYR A 21 -1.87 -10.23 -4.85
C TYR A 21 -3.04 -9.84 -3.92
N GLY A 22 -4.16 -10.57 -4.02
CA GLY A 22 -5.27 -10.48 -3.08
C GLY A 22 -5.99 -9.13 -3.06
N ILE A 23 -6.35 -8.65 -1.86
CA ILE A 23 -7.13 -7.42 -1.69
C ILE A 23 -6.37 -6.20 -2.20
N GLY A 24 -5.08 -6.08 -1.89
CA GLY A 24 -4.25 -4.96 -2.35
C GLY A 24 -4.18 -4.89 -3.88
N PHE A 25 -3.99 -6.03 -4.55
CA PHE A 25 -4.02 -6.12 -6.00
C PHE A 25 -5.38 -5.68 -6.59
N ALA A 26 -6.49 -6.13 -6.00
CA ALA A 26 -7.83 -5.74 -6.44
C ALA A 26 -8.10 -4.23 -6.26
N ILE A 27 -7.64 -3.65 -5.15
CA ILE A 27 -7.73 -2.20 -4.90
C ILE A 27 -6.91 -1.44 -5.95
N ALA A 28 -5.68 -1.85 -6.21
CA ALA A 28 -4.81 -1.23 -7.19
C ALA A 28 -5.41 -1.30 -8.61
N ASN A 29 -6.03 -2.44 -8.97
CA ASN A 29 -6.78 -2.58 -10.22
C ASN A 29 -7.88 -1.51 -10.35
N GLY A 30 -8.75 -1.39 -9.34
CA GLY A 30 -9.83 -0.40 -9.36
C GLY A 30 -9.31 1.05 -9.45
N LEU A 31 -8.19 1.37 -8.77
CA LEU A 31 -7.56 2.69 -8.87
C LEU A 31 -6.96 2.93 -10.27
N SER A 32 -6.38 1.90 -10.88
CA SER A 32 -5.88 1.97 -12.27
C SER A 32 -7.00 2.18 -13.29
N GLU A 33 -8.12 1.47 -13.15
CA GLU A 33 -9.32 1.66 -13.99
C GLU A 33 -9.87 3.10 -13.90
N ALA A 34 -9.71 3.75 -12.74
CA ALA A 34 -10.06 5.16 -12.56
C ALA A 34 -8.99 6.13 -13.11
N GLY A 35 -7.85 5.64 -13.60
CA GLY A 35 -6.79 6.41 -14.25
C GLY A 35 -5.55 6.69 -13.41
N ALA A 36 -5.42 6.11 -12.21
CA ALA A 36 -4.23 6.29 -11.39
C ALA A 36 -3.03 5.49 -11.93
N THR A 37 -1.83 6.07 -11.80
CA THR A 37 -0.58 5.32 -11.95
C THR A 37 -0.35 4.49 -10.69
N ILE A 38 -0.15 3.18 -10.85
CA ILE A 38 -0.03 2.25 -9.74
C ILE A 38 1.43 2.05 -9.32
N VAL A 39 1.66 2.25 -8.04
CA VAL A 39 2.87 1.86 -7.33
C VAL A 39 2.49 0.85 -6.25
N PHE A 40 3.24 -0.22 -6.13
CA PHE A 40 3.03 -1.17 -5.04
C PHE A 40 4.36 -1.66 -4.47
N ASN A 41 4.32 -2.18 -3.26
CA ASN A 41 5.46 -2.86 -2.67
C ASN A 41 5.04 -4.21 -2.07
N ASP A 42 6.04 -5.05 -1.88
CA ASP A 42 5.93 -6.26 -1.08
C ASP A 42 7.25 -6.55 -0.36
N ILE A 43 7.24 -7.55 0.54
CA ILE A 43 8.33 -7.82 1.46
C ILE A 43 9.58 -8.41 0.78
N ASN A 44 9.45 -9.02 -0.39
CA ASN A 44 10.56 -9.64 -1.11
C ASN A 44 10.39 -9.56 -2.63
N GLN A 45 11.50 -9.82 -3.35
CA GLN A 45 11.54 -9.72 -4.80
C GLN A 45 10.63 -10.74 -5.50
N GLU A 46 10.50 -11.95 -4.98
CA GLU A 46 9.64 -12.98 -5.58
C GLU A 46 8.17 -12.53 -5.63
N LEU A 47 7.67 -11.92 -4.56
CA LEU A 47 6.31 -11.39 -4.53
C LEU A 47 6.16 -10.19 -5.45
N VAL A 48 7.14 -9.30 -5.50
CA VAL A 48 7.12 -8.15 -6.42
C VAL A 48 7.10 -8.62 -7.88
N ASP A 49 7.92 -9.59 -8.25
CA ASP A 49 7.96 -10.13 -9.62
C ASP A 49 6.65 -10.80 -10.01
N LYS A 50 6.05 -11.58 -9.10
CA LYS A 50 4.71 -12.16 -9.29
C LYS A 50 3.64 -11.08 -9.45
N GLY A 51 3.69 -10.03 -8.64
CA GLY A 51 2.79 -8.88 -8.75
C GLY A 51 2.91 -8.20 -10.11
N LEU A 52 4.14 -7.85 -10.52
CA LEU A 52 4.39 -7.23 -11.84
C LEU A 52 3.85 -8.08 -12.99
N ALA A 53 4.04 -9.40 -12.94
CA ALA A 53 3.49 -10.32 -13.94
C ALA A 53 1.95 -10.28 -13.96
N ALA A 54 1.31 -10.29 -12.78
CA ALA A 54 -0.14 -10.24 -12.66
C ALA A 54 -0.73 -8.89 -13.16
N TYR A 55 -0.10 -7.77 -12.83
CA TYR A 55 -0.50 -6.45 -13.35
C TYR A 55 -0.37 -6.39 -14.87
N LYS A 56 0.73 -6.89 -15.42
CA LYS A 56 0.93 -6.96 -16.87
C LYS A 56 -0.13 -7.83 -17.56
N GLU A 57 -0.49 -8.97 -17.00
CA GLU A 57 -1.57 -9.84 -17.51
C GLU A 57 -2.93 -9.14 -17.47
N ALA A 58 -3.17 -8.32 -16.44
CA ALA A 58 -4.35 -7.47 -16.33
C ALA A 58 -4.32 -6.23 -17.23
N GLY A 59 -3.25 -6.01 -18.02
CA GLY A 59 -3.09 -4.84 -18.88
C GLY A 59 -2.75 -3.55 -18.14
N ILE A 60 -2.22 -3.65 -16.92
CA ILE A 60 -1.88 -2.52 -16.06
C ILE A 60 -0.37 -2.34 -16.05
N GLU A 61 0.09 -1.12 -16.33
CA GLU A 61 1.47 -0.72 -16.08
C GLU A 61 1.61 -0.30 -14.60
N ALA A 62 2.35 -1.10 -13.83
CA ALA A 62 2.56 -0.87 -12.41
C ALA A 62 4.05 -0.85 -12.06
N HIS A 63 4.40 -0.07 -11.04
CA HIS A 63 5.75 0.04 -10.49
C HIS A 63 5.84 -0.74 -9.19
N GLY A 64 6.64 -1.80 -9.17
CA GLY A 64 6.80 -2.69 -8.01
C GLY A 64 8.14 -2.49 -7.29
N TYR A 65 8.11 -2.45 -5.96
CA TYR A 65 9.30 -2.24 -5.14
C TYR A 65 9.35 -3.21 -3.97
N VAL A 66 10.56 -3.67 -3.63
CA VAL A 66 10.78 -4.43 -2.39
C VAL A 66 10.90 -3.45 -1.22
N CYS A 67 10.08 -3.64 -0.19
CA CYS A 67 10.13 -2.81 1.01
C CYS A 67 9.44 -3.53 2.18
N ASP A 68 10.15 -3.64 3.30
CA ASP A 68 9.54 -3.97 4.58
C ASP A 68 8.90 -2.70 5.16
N VAL A 69 7.57 -2.64 5.20
CA VAL A 69 6.81 -1.48 5.67
C VAL A 69 6.98 -1.19 7.16
N THR A 70 7.53 -2.13 7.93
CA THR A 70 7.89 -1.94 9.35
C THR A 70 9.25 -1.27 9.53
N ASN A 71 10.05 -1.16 8.47
CA ASN A 71 11.37 -0.54 8.49
C ASN A 71 11.30 0.91 7.98
N GLU A 72 11.46 1.88 8.88
CA GLU A 72 11.33 3.30 8.56
C GLU A 72 12.31 3.78 7.48
N GLU A 73 13.57 3.29 7.50
CA GLU A 73 14.59 3.67 6.52
C GLU A 73 14.24 3.15 5.11
N GLN A 74 13.79 1.90 5.01
CA GLN A 74 13.34 1.33 3.73
C GLN A 74 12.13 2.08 3.18
N VAL A 75 11.17 2.43 4.04
CA VAL A 75 9.98 3.20 3.64
C VAL A 75 10.35 4.59 3.15
N GLN A 76 11.25 5.29 3.83
CA GLN A 76 11.76 6.59 3.38
C GLN A 76 12.46 6.49 2.02
N ALA A 77 13.30 5.47 1.84
CA ALA A 77 13.98 5.21 0.57
C ALA A 77 12.98 4.88 -0.56
N LEU A 78 11.95 4.07 -0.26
CA LEU A 78 10.86 3.77 -1.19
C LEU A 78 10.15 5.06 -1.66
N VAL A 79 9.72 5.90 -0.72
CA VAL A 79 8.99 7.14 -1.05
C VAL A 79 9.86 8.09 -1.87
N ALA A 80 11.14 8.23 -1.53
CA ALA A 80 12.08 9.04 -2.30
C ALA A 80 12.25 8.51 -3.73
N LYS A 81 12.41 7.19 -3.89
CA LYS A 81 12.56 6.53 -5.18
C LYS A 81 11.29 6.66 -6.05
N VAL A 82 10.12 6.46 -5.46
CA VAL A 82 8.84 6.67 -6.15
C VAL A 82 8.69 8.12 -6.61
N LYS A 83 9.06 9.10 -5.77
CA LYS A 83 9.03 10.52 -6.14
C LYS A 83 9.92 10.83 -7.35
N GLU A 84 11.09 10.21 -7.43
CA GLU A 84 12.05 10.39 -8.53
C GLU A 84 11.61 9.70 -9.82
N GLU A 85 11.16 8.45 -9.74
CA GLU A 85 10.89 7.59 -10.92
C GLU A 85 9.47 7.73 -11.48
N VAL A 86 8.48 8.01 -10.61
CA VAL A 86 7.05 7.98 -10.97
C VAL A 86 6.38 9.32 -10.71
N GLY A 87 6.60 9.88 -9.51
CA GLY A 87 5.98 11.14 -9.09
C GLY A 87 5.61 11.15 -7.63
N VAL A 88 5.09 12.29 -7.17
CA VAL A 88 4.67 12.44 -5.77
C VAL A 88 3.40 11.63 -5.53
N ILE A 89 3.38 10.84 -4.47
CA ILE A 89 2.25 9.99 -4.09
C ILE A 89 1.05 10.86 -3.70
N ASP A 90 -0.06 10.71 -4.42
CA ASP A 90 -1.35 11.37 -4.15
C ASP A 90 -2.25 10.55 -3.24
N ILE A 91 -2.18 9.21 -3.38
CA ILE A 91 -3.05 8.26 -2.70
C ILE A 91 -2.16 7.20 -2.06
N LEU A 92 -2.31 7.01 -0.77
CA LEU A 92 -1.73 5.90 -0.04
C LEU A 92 -2.85 4.95 0.41
N VAL A 93 -2.70 3.68 0.12
CA VAL A 93 -3.53 2.61 0.68
C VAL A 93 -2.63 1.72 1.55
N ASN A 94 -2.76 1.83 2.85
CA ASN A 94 -2.15 0.92 3.83
C ASN A 94 -2.96 -0.38 3.85
N ASN A 95 -2.51 -1.35 3.05
CA ASN A 95 -3.14 -2.65 2.89
C ASN A 95 -2.24 -3.79 3.39
N ALA A 96 -0.93 -3.61 3.45
CA ALA A 96 -0.04 -4.63 4.01
C ALA A 96 -0.50 -5.05 5.40
N GLY A 97 -0.65 -6.34 5.62
CA GLY A 97 -1.12 -6.88 6.89
C GLY A 97 -0.81 -8.37 6.97
N ILE A 98 -0.74 -8.90 8.18
CA ILE A 98 -0.53 -10.32 8.47
C ILE A 98 -1.51 -10.81 9.51
N ILE A 99 -1.85 -12.09 9.45
CA ILE A 99 -2.65 -12.75 10.48
C ILE A 99 -1.87 -13.90 11.10
N ARG A 100 -2.00 -14.09 12.41
CA ARG A 100 -1.56 -15.27 13.14
C ARG A 100 -2.75 -15.88 13.85
N ARG A 101 -3.02 -17.14 13.57
CA ARG A 101 -4.16 -17.88 14.15
C ARG A 101 -3.67 -18.86 15.21
N THR A 102 -2.80 -18.38 16.10
CA THR A 102 -2.30 -19.13 17.25
C THR A 102 -3.26 -18.91 18.42
N PRO A 103 -3.70 -19.98 19.12
CA PRO A 103 -4.52 -19.83 20.33
C PRO A 103 -3.86 -18.89 21.34
N MET A 104 -4.65 -18.08 22.04
CA MET A 104 -4.15 -17.04 22.95
C MET A 104 -3.13 -17.56 23.98
N LEU A 105 -3.37 -18.74 24.53
CA LEU A 105 -2.48 -19.35 25.55
C LEU A 105 -1.16 -19.87 24.97
N GLU A 106 -1.08 -20.06 23.67
CA GLU A 106 0.09 -20.59 22.94
C GLU A 106 0.86 -19.49 22.21
N MET A 107 0.20 -18.34 21.97
CA MET A 107 0.79 -17.23 21.22
C MET A 107 1.93 -16.59 22.02
N SER A 108 3.10 -16.55 21.42
CA SER A 108 4.23 -15.85 22.01
C SER A 108 4.08 -14.33 21.89
N ALA A 109 4.67 -13.60 22.83
CA ALA A 109 4.71 -12.12 22.77
C ALA A 109 5.42 -11.61 21.48
N ALA A 110 6.36 -12.39 20.93
CA ALA A 110 7.04 -12.04 19.70
C ALA A 110 6.12 -12.14 18.47
N GLU A 111 5.29 -13.19 18.39
CA GLU A 111 4.28 -13.32 17.33
C GLU A 111 3.25 -12.19 17.39
N PHE A 112 2.77 -11.88 18.59
CA PHE A 112 1.85 -10.76 18.79
C PHE A 112 2.45 -9.43 18.36
N ARG A 113 3.69 -9.12 18.80
CA ARG A 113 4.38 -7.88 18.39
C ARG A 113 4.54 -7.79 16.88
N LYS A 114 4.87 -8.90 16.21
CA LYS A 114 5.01 -8.91 14.76
C LYS A 114 3.72 -8.52 14.04
N VAL A 115 2.56 -8.97 14.53
CA VAL A 115 1.26 -8.54 13.98
C VAL A 115 1.04 -7.05 14.22
N VAL A 116 1.26 -6.57 15.44
CA VAL A 116 1.13 -5.14 15.78
C VAL A 116 2.07 -4.28 14.93
N ASP A 117 3.29 -4.73 14.69
CA ASP A 117 4.25 -3.98 13.87
C ASP A 117 3.76 -3.82 12.43
N VAL A 118 3.22 -4.87 11.84
CA VAL A 118 2.75 -4.81 10.44
C VAL A 118 1.38 -4.15 10.32
N ASP A 119 0.43 -4.47 11.21
CA ASP A 119 -0.97 -4.07 11.04
C ASP A 119 -1.28 -2.70 11.67
N LEU A 120 -0.44 -2.22 12.61
CA LEU A 120 -0.64 -0.96 13.32
C LEU A 120 0.51 0.03 13.11
N ASN A 121 1.76 -0.39 13.38
CA ASN A 121 2.90 0.52 13.33
C ASN A 121 3.28 0.88 11.87
N ALA A 122 3.24 -0.08 10.95
CA ALA A 122 3.58 0.17 9.54
C ALA A 122 2.66 1.21 8.88
N PRO A 123 1.32 1.21 9.04
CA PRO A 123 0.46 2.29 8.55
C PRO A 123 0.89 3.68 9.02
N PHE A 124 1.34 3.82 10.27
CA PHE A 124 1.90 5.08 10.77
C PHE A 124 3.22 5.43 10.06
N ILE A 125 4.15 4.48 9.93
CA ILE A 125 5.47 4.69 9.31
C ILE A 125 5.31 5.14 7.85
N VAL A 126 4.50 4.41 7.06
CA VAL A 126 4.28 4.73 5.65
C VAL A 126 3.53 6.06 5.49
N SER A 127 2.50 6.29 6.29
CA SER A 127 1.76 7.57 6.27
C SER A 127 2.67 8.76 6.57
N LYS A 128 3.50 8.65 7.62
CA LYS A 128 4.49 9.68 7.99
C LYS A 128 5.46 9.98 6.84
N ALA A 129 5.87 8.98 6.08
CA ALA A 129 6.81 9.16 4.98
C ALA A 129 6.19 9.86 3.75
N VAL A 130 4.91 9.62 3.44
CA VAL A 130 4.23 10.24 2.28
C VAL A 130 3.68 11.63 2.58
N LEU A 131 3.36 11.92 3.84
CA LEU A 131 2.71 13.17 4.28
C LEU A 131 3.44 14.45 3.83
N PRO A 132 4.78 14.58 3.90
CA PRO A 132 5.45 15.81 3.47
C PRO A 132 5.11 16.21 2.03
N GLY A 133 5.09 15.25 1.09
CA GLY A 133 4.73 15.52 -0.30
C GLY A 133 3.25 15.89 -0.48
N MET A 134 2.36 15.32 0.30
CA MET A 134 0.93 15.66 0.29
C MET A 134 0.69 17.07 0.87
N ILE A 135 1.37 17.42 1.96
CA ILE A 135 1.27 18.73 2.60
C ILE A 135 1.80 19.82 1.68
N GLU A 136 2.98 19.61 1.06
CA GLU A 136 3.58 20.56 0.11
C GLU A 136 2.62 20.92 -1.03
N ARG A 137 1.84 19.93 -1.52
CA ARG A 137 0.88 20.12 -2.62
C ARG A 137 -0.52 20.52 -2.15
N GLY A 138 -0.79 20.56 -0.85
CA GLY A 138 -2.09 20.90 -0.27
C GLY A 138 -3.18 19.84 -0.51
N HIS A 139 -2.84 18.64 -0.97
CA HIS A 139 -3.80 17.53 -1.18
C HIS A 139 -3.14 16.17 -1.06
N GLY A 140 -3.93 15.17 -0.69
CA GLY A 140 -3.58 13.76 -0.60
C GLY A 140 -4.71 12.96 0.04
N LYS A 141 -4.67 11.65 -0.12
CA LYS A 141 -5.60 10.70 0.52
C LYS A 141 -4.82 9.56 1.13
N ILE A 142 -5.14 9.23 2.38
CA ILE A 142 -4.61 8.06 3.09
C ILE A 142 -5.78 7.18 3.46
N ILE A 143 -5.74 5.92 3.03
CA ILE A 143 -6.77 4.91 3.26
C ILE A 143 -6.12 3.78 4.03
N ASN A 144 -6.68 3.44 5.19
CA ASN A 144 -6.26 2.30 6.00
C ASN A 144 -7.26 1.16 5.83
N ILE A 145 -6.79 -0.01 5.41
CA ILE A 145 -7.63 -1.20 5.30
C ILE A 145 -7.76 -1.82 6.68
N CYS A 146 -8.94 -1.71 7.24
CA CYS A 146 -9.32 -2.29 8.53
C CYS A 146 -10.01 -3.66 8.34
N SER A 147 -10.55 -4.22 9.39
CA SER A 147 -11.24 -5.50 9.35
C SER A 147 -12.62 -5.41 9.99
N MET A 148 -13.56 -6.17 9.47
CA MET A 148 -14.85 -6.41 10.12
C MET A 148 -14.69 -7.03 11.53
N MET A 149 -13.57 -7.71 11.79
CA MET A 149 -13.25 -8.25 13.11
C MET A 149 -13.03 -7.16 14.16
N SER A 150 -12.83 -5.91 13.76
CA SER A 150 -12.82 -4.76 14.69
C SER A 150 -14.18 -4.52 15.36
N GLU A 151 -15.27 -4.97 14.72
CA GLU A 151 -16.66 -4.83 15.20
C GLU A 151 -17.19 -6.16 15.79
N LEU A 152 -16.78 -7.28 15.23
CA LEU A 152 -17.36 -8.58 15.55
C LEU A 152 -16.61 -9.35 16.67
N GLY A 153 -15.41 -8.92 17.04
CA GLY A 153 -14.61 -9.51 18.12
C GLY A 153 -13.74 -10.66 17.70
#